data_63e6976ed9e13bc3dbf73f37275b2cb6
#
_entry.id   63e6976ed9e13bc3dbf73f37275b2cb6
#
_cell.length_a   1.000
_cell.length_b   1.000
_cell.length_c   1.000
_cell.angle_alpha   90.00
_cell.angle_beta   90.00
_cell.angle_gamma   90.00
#
_symmetry.space_group_name_H-M   'P 1'
#
loop_
_entity.id
_entity.type
_entity.pdbx_description
1 polymer ?
#
loop_
_entity_poly.entity_id
_entity_poly.type
_entity_poly.pdbx_seq_one_letter_code
_entity_poly.pdbx_strand_id
1 'polypeptide(L)'
;MRLFLTALCCAFTLLAEFQSPAQAQRQQYCEKTSYSAQQITDAVNASALRDDLKSTSCSLGGLGRFESGGNKGLYNGSCCTGIFQLNNANAFKYAGVDREGYGCLSLQDQVDAWAKLTNDGYNTPAVRRLVEMGTFDGQTVDAGFIAACIQLGPGNCQQMVSSGRCSGFSDINGTTICGMAKAARAQSDPNCREGNNTQACDMGPGDFPTTPVAANPPAPTASDIVVGPGQN
;
A
#
# COMPACT_ATOMS: atom_id res chain seq x y z
N MET A 1 20.22 -71.41 40.15
CA MET A 1 20.60 -70.78 38.90
C MET A 1 19.36 -70.11 38.35
N ARG A 2 19.14 -68.85 38.59
CA ARG A 2 17.94 -68.10 38.17
C ARG A 2 18.38 -67.10 37.10
N LEU A 3 17.89 -67.26 35.87
CA LEU A 3 18.05 -66.33 34.77
C LEU A 3 17.08 -65.13 34.98
N PHE A 4 17.60 -63.92 35.05
CA PHE A 4 16.80 -62.73 34.89
C PHE A 4 16.81 -62.30 33.45
N LEU A 5 15.62 -62.37 32.82
CA LEU A 5 15.36 -61.76 31.50
C LEU A 5 14.97 -60.30 31.73
N THR A 6 15.83 -59.37 31.40
CA THR A 6 15.51 -57.94 31.35
C THR A 6 14.91 -57.60 30.00
N ALA A 7 13.60 -57.35 29.95
CA ALA A 7 12.92 -56.84 28.79
C ALA A 7 13.22 -55.32 28.64
N LEU A 8 13.94 -54.97 27.59
CA LEU A 8 14.20 -53.58 27.20
C LEU A 8 13.00 -53.02 26.40
N CYS A 9 12.13 -52.26 27.03
CA CYS A 9 11.06 -51.51 26.37
C CYS A 9 11.67 -50.31 25.65
N CYS A 10 11.82 -50.41 24.33
CA CYS A 10 12.09 -49.24 23.47
C CYS A 10 10.80 -48.42 23.32
N ALA A 11 10.66 -47.36 24.12
CA ALA A 11 9.63 -46.36 23.88
C ALA A 11 10.05 -45.48 22.69
N PHE A 12 9.52 -45.75 21.52
CA PHE A 12 9.57 -44.82 20.39
C PHE A 12 8.63 -43.66 20.70
N THR A 13 9.16 -42.56 21.21
CA THR A 13 8.45 -41.28 21.23
C THR A 13 8.43 -40.75 19.80
N LEU A 14 7.28 -40.89 19.14
CA LEU A 14 6.96 -40.14 17.92
C LEU A 14 6.86 -38.67 18.28
N LEU A 15 7.96 -37.94 18.07
CA LEU A 15 7.93 -36.49 18.00
C LEU A 15 7.16 -36.12 16.72
N ALA A 16 5.88 -35.88 16.86
CA ALA A 16 5.12 -35.18 15.84
C ALA A 16 5.70 -33.76 15.74
N GLU A 17 6.57 -33.54 14.77
CA GLU A 17 6.97 -32.20 14.38
C GLU A 17 5.72 -31.47 13.90
N PHE A 18 5.16 -30.63 14.79
CA PHE A 18 4.22 -29.61 14.38
C PHE A 18 4.95 -28.67 13.42
N GLN A 19 4.84 -28.94 12.13
CA GLN A 19 5.26 -28.00 11.12
C GLN A 19 4.39 -26.76 11.30
N SER A 20 4.99 -25.71 11.87
CA SER A 20 4.41 -24.37 11.86
C SER A 20 4.02 -24.05 10.43
N PRO A 21 2.82 -23.44 10.18
CA PRO A 21 2.44 -23.04 8.84
C PRO A 21 3.61 -22.24 8.26
N ALA A 22 4.07 -22.66 7.08
CA ALA A 22 5.24 -22.06 6.44
C ALA A 22 5.01 -20.53 6.39
N GLN A 23 5.74 -19.79 7.23
CA GLN A 23 5.75 -18.35 7.13
C GLN A 23 6.24 -18.03 5.74
N ALA A 24 5.38 -17.46 4.92
CA ALA A 24 5.72 -17.08 3.57
C ALA A 24 6.97 -16.19 3.63
N GLN A 25 8.08 -16.69 3.10
CA GLN A 25 9.37 -16.01 3.22
C GLN A 25 9.39 -14.79 2.30
N ARG A 26 9.82 -13.66 2.84
CA ARG A 26 10.15 -12.49 2.02
C ARG A 26 11.20 -12.89 0.99
N GLN A 27 10.97 -12.52 -0.25
CA GLN A 27 11.85 -12.84 -1.37
C GLN A 27 12.34 -11.55 -2.03
N GLN A 28 13.55 -11.60 -2.55
CA GLN A 28 14.12 -10.52 -3.35
C GLN A 28 14.06 -10.90 -4.81
N TYR A 29 13.42 -10.08 -5.63
CA TYR A 29 13.48 -10.14 -7.09
C TYR A 29 14.45 -9.08 -7.61
N CYS A 30 15.33 -9.48 -8.53
CA CYS A 30 16.39 -8.63 -9.05
C CYS A 30 17.29 -7.98 -7.95
N GLU A 31 17.83 -6.81 -8.21
CA GLU A 31 18.71 -6.12 -7.28
C GLU A 31 17.95 -5.57 -6.05
N LYS A 32 18.62 -5.61 -4.90
CA LYS A 32 18.15 -4.95 -3.71
C LYS A 32 18.44 -3.46 -3.79
N THR A 33 17.42 -2.64 -3.61
CA THR A 33 17.53 -1.18 -3.62
C THR A 33 17.18 -0.58 -2.26
N SER A 34 17.47 0.70 -2.07
CA SER A 34 17.11 1.47 -0.87
C SER A 34 16.83 2.92 -1.25
N TYR A 35 15.79 3.12 -2.08
CA TYR A 35 15.39 4.47 -2.46
C TYR A 35 14.94 5.28 -1.25
N SER A 36 15.37 6.53 -1.19
CA SER A 36 14.90 7.49 -0.19
C SER A 36 13.45 7.91 -0.45
N ALA A 37 12.79 8.48 0.56
CA ALA A 37 11.46 9.04 0.38
C ALA A 37 11.46 10.14 -0.71
N GLN A 38 12.50 10.98 -0.78
CA GLN A 38 12.62 12.01 -1.82
C GLN A 38 12.71 11.40 -3.22
N GLN A 39 13.55 10.37 -3.44
CA GLN A 39 13.64 9.72 -4.75
C GLN A 39 12.31 9.11 -5.21
N ILE A 40 11.55 8.54 -4.26
CA ILE A 40 10.21 8.01 -4.56
C ILE A 40 9.24 9.16 -4.86
N THR A 41 9.29 10.27 -4.10
CA THR A 41 8.49 11.47 -4.37
C THR A 41 8.79 12.05 -5.74
N ASP A 42 10.07 12.12 -6.13
CA ASP A 42 10.48 12.62 -7.45
C ASP A 42 9.90 11.75 -8.58
N ALA A 43 9.94 10.43 -8.42
CA ALA A 43 9.33 9.50 -9.37
C ALA A 43 7.80 9.64 -9.42
N VAL A 44 7.14 9.86 -8.28
CA VAL A 44 5.70 10.15 -8.21
C VAL A 44 5.37 11.44 -8.95
N ASN A 45 6.14 12.50 -8.76
CA ASN A 45 5.94 13.78 -9.44
C ASN A 45 6.15 13.70 -10.95
N ALA A 46 7.06 12.82 -11.39
CA ALA A 46 7.30 12.55 -12.82
C ALA A 46 6.24 11.64 -13.47
N SER A 47 5.44 10.93 -12.69
CA SER A 47 4.41 10.00 -13.18
C SER A 47 3.15 10.70 -13.69
N ALA A 48 2.24 9.92 -14.29
CA ALA A 48 0.91 10.39 -14.69
C ALA A 48 -0.11 10.39 -13.52
N LEU A 49 0.35 10.43 -12.27
CA LEU A 49 -0.53 10.64 -11.12
C LEU A 49 -1.26 11.98 -11.25
N ARG A 50 -2.50 12.05 -10.79
CA ARG A 50 -3.30 13.31 -10.79
C ARG A 50 -2.56 14.41 -10.02
N ASP A 51 -2.71 15.64 -10.50
CA ASP A 51 -1.98 16.81 -9.96
C ASP A 51 -2.43 17.18 -8.54
N ASP A 52 -3.70 16.96 -8.18
CA ASP A 52 -4.21 17.19 -6.84
C ASP A 52 -3.56 16.26 -5.78
N LEU A 53 -3.17 15.02 -6.15
CA LEU A 53 -2.40 14.15 -5.28
C LEU A 53 -0.90 14.48 -5.27
N LYS A 54 -0.38 15.02 -6.38
CA LYS A 54 1.02 15.48 -6.42
C LYS A 54 1.27 16.68 -5.53
N SER A 55 0.28 17.51 -5.27
CA SER A 55 0.41 18.68 -4.38
C SER A 55 0.82 18.33 -2.95
N THR A 56 0.55 17.09 -2.50
CA THR A 56 0.95 16.56 -1.18
C THR A 56 1.76 15.26 -1.31
N SER A 57 2.60 15.16 -2.35
CA SER A 57 3.34 13.95 -2.74
C SER A 57 4.41 13.51 -1.73
N CYS A 58 4.85 14.37 -0.82
CA CYS A 58 5.82 14.00 0.22
C CYS A 58 5.35 12.80 1.05
N SER A 59 4.07 12.74 1.38
CA SER A 59 3.48 11.58 2.07
C SER A 59 3.47 10.31 1.21
N LEU A 60 3.46 10.42 -0.11
CA LEU A 60 3.55 9.27 -1.03
C LEU A 60 4.96 8.68 -1.07
N GLY A 61 6.01 9.52 -1.05
CA GLY A 61 7.38 9.04 -0.88
C GLY A 61 7.56 8.28 0.43
N GLY A 62 7.00 8.78 1.52
CA GLY A 62 6.96 8.12 2.81
C GLY A 62 6.15 6.81 2.78
N LEU A 63 5.05 6.76 2.03
CA LEU A 63 4.28 5.52 1.83
C LEU A 63 5.12 4.42 1.18
N GLY A 64 5.86 4.73 0.11
CA GLY A 64 6.76 3.77 -0.53
C GLY A 64 7.87 3.27 0.41
N ARG A 65 8.37 4.15 1.29
CA ARG A 65 9.30 3.76 2.37
C ARG A 65 8.63 2.83 3.39
N PHE A 66 7.43 3.14 3.82
CA PHE A 66 6.66 2.31 4.75
C PHE A 66 6.41 0.92 4.18
N GLU A 67 6.02 0.80 2.93
CA GLU A 67 5.64 -0.45 2.27
C GLU A 67 6.83 -1.40 2.04
N SER A 68 7.95 -0.87 1.57
CA SER A 68 9.06 -1.69 1.08
C SER A 68 10.43 -1.36 1.69
N GLY A 69 10.52 -0.32 2.52
CA GLY A 69 11.82 0.22 2.92
C GLY A 69 12.60 0.88 1.78
N GLY A 70 11.93 1.19 0.66
CA GLY A 70 12.56 1.71 -0.55
C GLY A 70 13.14 0.63 -1.47
N ASN A 71 12.78 -0.63 -1.25
CA ASN A 71 13.28 -1.76 -2.03
C ASN A 71 12.28 -2.17 -3.12
N LYS A 72 12.59 -1.83 -4.38
CA LYS A 72 11.74 -2.12 -5.52
C LYS A 72 11.56 -3.61 -5.82
N GLY A 73 12.53 -4.45 -5.43
CA GLY A 73 12.50 -5.90 -5.68
C GLY A 73 11.95 -6.72 -4.52
N LEU A 74 11.44 -6.09 -3.45
CA LEU A 74 10.94 -6.79 -2.28
C LEU A 74 9.57 -7.43 -2.55
N TYR A 75 9.49 -8.76 -2.39
CA TYR A 75 8.24 -9.49 -2.22
C TYR A 75 7.99 -9.72 -0.73
N ASN A 76 6.80 -9.37 -0.23
CA ASN A 76 6.50 -9.44 1.21
C ASN A 76 6.26 -10.86 1.74
N GLY A 77 6.30 -11.88 0.88
CA GLY A 77 6.07 -13.28 1.24
C GLY A 77 4.59 -13.70 1.17
N SER A 78 3.66 -12.79 0.95
CA SER A 78 2.21 -13.06 0.92
C SER A 78 1.59 -12.73 -0.44
N CYS A 79 1.47 -11.44 -0.77
CA CYS A 79 0.74 -11.01 -1.95
C CYS A 79 1.56 -10.13 -2.90
N CYS A 80 2.47 -9.34 -2.36
CA CYS A 80 2.70 -8.02 -2.92
C CYS A 80 4.19 -7.73 -3.10
N THR A 81 4.54 -6.98 -4.16
CA THR A 81 5.92 -6.73 -4.57
C THR A 81 6.11 -5.25 -4.91
N GLY A 82 7.35 -4.79 -4.77
CA GLY A 82 7.79 -3.49 -5.26
C GLY A 82 7.66 -2.36 -4.26
N ILE A 83 7.92 -1.14 -4.74
CA ILE A 83 7.97 0.06 -3.90
C ILE A 83 6.68 0.28 -3.13
N PHE A 84 5.53 0.15 -3.78
CA PHE A 84 4.19 0.32 -3.21
C PHE A 84 3.46 -1.01 -2.96
N GLN A 85 4.17 -2.13 -2.96
CA GLN A 85 3.63 -3.46 -2.66
C GLN A 85 2.36 -3.81 -3.46
N LEU A 86 2.43 -3.72 -4.81
CA LEU A 86 1.35 -4.14 -5.67
C LEU A 86 1.17 -5.68 -5.62
N ASN A 87 -0.09 -6.12 -5.55
CA ASN A 87 -0.39 -7.53 -5.73
C ASN A 87 -0.21 -7.96 -7.19
N ASN A 88 -0.10 -9.27 -7.43
CA ASN A 88 0.19 -9.82 -8.75
C ASN A 88 -0.84 -9.43 -9.82
N ALA A 89 -2.12 -9.37 -9.47
CA ALA A 89 -3.17 -9.00 -10.42
C ALA A 89 -3.07 -7.53 -10.83
N ASN A 90 -2.77 -6.63 -9.88
CA ASN A 90 -2.55 -5.22 -10.18
C ASN A 90 -1.24 -4.99 -10.94
N ALA A 91 -0.16 -5.72 -10.63
CA ALA A 91 1.07 -5.67 -11.41
C ALA A 91 0.79 -6.06 -12.87
N PHE A 92 0.05 -7.13 -13.09
CA PHE A 92 -0.33 -7.56 -14.45
C PHE A 92 -1.24 -6.53 -15.15
N LYS A 93 -2.27 -6.02 -14.46
CA LYS A 93 -3.22 -5.05 -15.04
C LYS A 93 -2.55 -3.74 -15.44
N TYR A 94 -1.68 -3.19 -14.60
CA TYR A 94 -1.17 -1.82 -14.76
C TYR A 94 0.25 -1.74 -15.32
N ALA A 95 1.06 -2.80 -15.18
CA ALA A 95 2.41 -2.88 -15.73
C ALA A 95 2.58 -3.94 -16.83
N GLY A 96 1.62 -4.84 -17.02
CA GLY A 96 1.67 -5.88 -18.05
C GLY A 96 2.62 -7.04 -17.73
N VAL A 97 3.08 -7.14 -16.49
CA VAL A 97 4.06 -8.16 -16.04
C VAL A 97 3.55 -8.88 -14.79
N ASP A 98 4.09 -10.06 -14.53
CA ASP A 98 3.84 -10.78 -13.30
C ASP A 98 4.61 -10.18 -12.10
N ARG A 99 4.47 -10.80 -10.95
CA ARG A 99 5.09 -10.37 -9.69
C ARG A 99 6.60 -10.23 -9.78
N GLU A 100 7.28 -11.23 -10.37
CA GLU A 100 8.72 -11.24 -10.51
C GLU A 100 9.18 -10.16 -11.47
N GLY A 101 8.55 -10.09 -12.64
CA GLY A 101 8.80 -9.04 -13.64
C GLY A 101 8.59 -7.65 -13.05
N TYR A 102 7.52 -7.46 -12.24
CA TYR A 102 7.25 -6.18 -11.58
C TYR A 102 8.39 -5.77 -10.63
N GLY A 103 8.90 -6.70 -9.81
CA GLY A 103 10.03 -6.45 -8.91
C GLY A 103 11.33 -6.08 -9.65
N CYS A 104 11.43 -6.40 -10.95
CA CYS A 104 12.58 -6.12 -11.79
C CYS A 104 12.46 -4.80 -12.59
N LEU A 105 11.28 -4.19 -12.64
CA LEU A 105 11.09 -2.89 -13.30
C LEU A 105 11.94 -1.79 -12.67
N SER A 106 12.14 -0.70 -13.41
CA SER A 106 12.72 0.52 -12.85
C SER A 106 11.82 1.12 -11.74
N LEU A 107 12.36 2.02 -10.92
CA LEU A 107 11.55 2.76 -9.95
C LEU A 107 10.41 3.50 -10.65
N GLN A 108 10.71 4.18 -11.78
CA GLN A 108 9.70 4.97 -12.49
C GLN A 108 8.59 4.08 -13.05
N ASP A 109 8.92 2.94 -13.67
CA ASP A 109 7.89 2.05 -14.23
C ASP A 109 6.98 1.45 -13.15
N GLN A 110 7.53 1.14 -11.96
CA GLN A 110 6.72 0.69 -10.82
C GLN A 110 5.79 1.79 -10.32
N VAL A 111 6.30 3.02 -10.21
CA VAL A 111 5.54 4.19 -9.80
C VAL A 111 4.45 4.52 -10.83
N ASP A 112 4.75 4.42 -12.12
CA ASP A 112 3.78 4.68 -13.19
C ASP A 112 2.62 3.66 -13.18
N ALA A 113 2.91 2.40 -12.91
CA ALA A 113 1.88 1.37 -12.74
C ALA A 113 1.01 1.64 -11.50
N TRP A 114 1.64 2.01 -10.39
CA TRP A 114 0.94 2.39 -9.16
C TRP A 114 0.12 3.68 -9.34
N ALA A 115 0.61 4.66 -10.08
CA ALA A 115 -0.12 5.89 -10.39
C ALA A 115 -1.42 5.61 -11.17
N LYS A 116 -1.38 4.68 -12.14
CA LYS A 116 -2.59 4.25 -12.86
C LYS A 116 -3.61 3.61 -11.91
N LEU A 117 -3.17 2.68 -11.04
CA LEU A 117 -4.02 2.08 -10.01
C LEU A 117 -4.65 3.16 -9.11
N THR A 118 -3.84 4.12 -8.68
CA THR A 118 -4.28 5.19 -7.78
C THR A 118 -5.28 6.12 -8.46
N ASN A 119 -5.06 6.48 -9.72
CA ASN A 119 -6.00 7.29 -10.50
C ASN A 119 -7.34 6.56 -10.70
N ASP A 120 -7.33 5.24 -10.97
CA ASP A 120 -8.55 4.43 -11.05
C ASP A 120 -9.28 4.42 -9.70
N GLY A 121 -8.55 4.13 -8.62
CA GLY A 121 -9.10 4.06 -7.26
C GLY A 121 -9.67 5.38 -6.73
N TYR A 122 -9.09 6.50 -7.15
CA TYR A 122 -9.52 7.84 -6.74
C TYR A 122 -10.99 8.13 -7.05
N ASN A 123 -11.51 7.56 -8.14
CA ASN A 123 -12.89 7.79 -8.57
C ASN A 123 -13.94 6.94 -7.82
N THR A 124 -13.50 6.08 -6.90
CA THR A 124 -14.43 5.27 -6.10
C THR A 124 -15.21 6.14 -5.11
N PRO A 125 -16.48 5.82 -4.80
CA PRO A 125 -17.32 6.66 -3.93
C PRO A 125 -16.71 6.91 -2.55
N ALA A 126 -16.07 5.90 -1.95
CA ALA A 126 -15.45 6.03 -0.62
C ALA A 126 -14.28 7.01 -0.63
N VAL A 127 -13.41 6.95 -1.65
CA VAL A 127 -12.27 7.85 -1.80
C VAL A 127 -12.74 9.28 -2.07
N ARG A 128 -13.72 9.45 -2.97
CA ARG A 128 -14.33 10.76 -3.25
C ARG A 128 -14.91 11.38 -1.99
N ARG A 129 -15.64 10.58 -1.21
CA ARG A 129 -16.20 11.04 0.06
C ARG A 129 -15.12 11.46 1.05
N LEU A 130 -14.03 10.69 1.14
CA LEU A 130 -12.91 11.01 2.02
C LEU A 130 -12.25 12.34 1.60
N VAL A 131 -12.03 12.56 0.31
CA VAL A 131 -11.49 13.81 -0.24
C VAL A 131 -12.39 15.00 0.09
N GLU A 132 -13.71 14.87 -0.10
CA GLU A 132 -14.69 15.93 0.22
C GLU A 132 -14.69 16.31 1.72
N MET A 133 -14.34 15.39 2.60
CA MET A 133 -14.27 15.64 4.04
C MET A 133 -13.06 16.49 4.45
N GLY A 134 -11.95 16.44 3.71
CA GLY A 134 -10.71 17.16 4.00
C GLY A 134 -10.03 16.74 5.30
N THR A 135 -10.80 16.32 6.30
CA THR A 135 -10.33 15.74 7.57
C THR A 135 -11.16 14.53 7.93
N PHE A 136 -10.55 13.52 8.51
CA PHE A 136 -11.23 12.31 8.95
C PHE A 136 -10.68 11.86 10.31
N ASP A 137 -11.55 11.75 11.30
CA ASP A 137 -11.22 11.33 12.69
C ASP A 137 -9.97 12.08 13.22
N GLY A 138 -9.94 13.40 13.03
CA GLY A 138 -8.87 14.30 13.47
C GLY A 138 -7.57 14.26 12.63
N GLN A 139 -7.55 13.54 11.51
CA GLN A 139 -6.42 13.52 10.60
C GLN A 139 -6.72 14.28 9.29
N THR A 140 -5.74 15.01 8.77
CA THR A 140 -5.83 15.62 7.44
C THR A 140 -5.87 14.53 6.36
N VAL A 141 -6.76 14.67 5.40
CA VAL A 141 -6.85 13.80 4.23
C VAL A 141 -5.90 14.34 3.16
N ASP A 142 -4.67 13.87 3.18
CA ASP A 142 -3.63 14.17 2.18
C ASP A 142 -3.49 13.01 1.17
N ALA A 143 -2.56 13.13 0.22
CA ALA A 143 -2.31 12.11 -0.77
C ALA A 143 -1.95 10.74 -0.15
N GLY A 144 -1.18 10.72 0.94
CA GLY A 144 -0.83 9.49 1.65
C GLY A 144 -2.06 8.82 2.27
N PHE A 145 -3.00 9.59 2.80
CA PHE A 145 -4.25 9.05 3.33
C PHE A 145 -5.14 8.47 2.22
N ILE A 146 -5.26 9.19 1.09
CA ILE A 146 -6.01 8.74 -0.08
C ILE A 146 -5.38 7.45 -0.67
N ALA A 147 -4.05 7.44 -0.82
CA ALA A 147 -3.34 6.28 -1.31
C ALA A 147 -3.50 5.07 -0.38
N ALA A 148 -3.42 5.25 0.94
CA ALA A 148 -3.67 4.19 1.92
C ALA A 148 -5.09 3.63 1.82
N CYS A 149 -6.09 4.48 1.59
CA CYS A 149 -7.48 4.08 1.34
C CYS A 149 -7.60 3.20 0.09
N ILE A 150 -6.97 3.60 -1.03
CA ILE A 150 -6.98 2.85 -2.28
C ILE A 150 -6.22 1.53 -2.14
N GLN A 151 -5.07 1.56 -1.49
CA GLN A 151 -4.15 0.43 -1.38
C GLN A 151 -4.69 -0.67 -0.46
N LEU A 152 -5.34 -0.31 0.64
CA LEU A 152 -6.05 -1.27 1.51
C LEU A 152 -7.42 -1.70 0.93
N GLY A 153 -7.84 -1.10 -0.18
CA GLY A 153 -9.00 -1.48 -0.95
C GLY A 153 -10.23 -0.58 -0.73
N PRO A 154 -10.94 -0.24 -1.83
CA PRO A 154 -12.10 0.67 -1.76
C PRO A 154 -13.22 0.19 -0.85
N GLY A 155 -13.44 -1.13 -0.72
CA GLY A 155 -14.43 -1.71 0.19
C GLY A 155 -14.08 -1.46 1.65
N ASN A 156 -12.80 -1.65 2.01
CA ASN A 156 -12.29 -1.40 3.35
C ASN A 156 -12.30 0.11 3.68
N CYS A 157 -11.96 0.94 2.69
CA CYS A 157 -12.10 2.39 2.79
C CYS A 157 -13.58 2.80 3.04
N GLN A 158 -14.53 2.21 2.30
CA GLN A 158 -15.95 2.45 2.52
C GLN A 158 -16.40 2.05 3.94
N GLN A 159 -15.92 0.92 4.46
CA GLN A 159 -16.20 0.50 5.82
C GLN A 159 -15.71 1.52 6.84
N MET A 160 -14.46 1.98 6.72
CA MET A 160 -13.88 3.02 7.58
C MET A 160 -14.69 4.32 7.48
N VAL A 161 -14.93 4.83 6.28
CA VAL A 161 -15.68 6.08 6.05
C VAL A 161 -17.08 6.00 6.64
N SER A 162 -17.78 4.87 6.44
CA SER A 162 -19.14 4.67 6.97
C SER A 162 -19.17 4.62 8.49
N SER A 163 -18.10 4.15 9.14
CA SER A 163 -18.01 4.11 10.62
C SER A 163 -17.75 5.50 11.23
N GLY A 164 -17.24 6.45 10.44
CA GLY A 164 -16.80 7.77 10.92
C GLY A 164 -15.54 7.74 11.79
N ARG A 165 -14.82 6.60 11.85
CA ARG A 165 -13.67 6.40 12.74
C ARG A 165 -12.54 5.65 12.07
N CYS A 166 -11.31 6.00 12.41
CA CYS A 166 -10.09 5.29 11.96
C CYS A 166 -10.07 3.81 12.36
N SER A 167 -10.68 3.47 13.50
CA SER A 167 -10.85 2.09 13.99
C SER A 167 -11.94 1.29 13.26
N GLY A 168 -12.69 1.91 12.34
CA GLY A 168 -13.76 1.26 11.60
C GLY A 168 -13.30 0.17 10.62
N PHE A 169 -12.01 0.12 10.35
CA PHE A 169 -11.37 -0.95 9.58
C PHE A 169 -9.96 -1.22 10.10
N SER A 170 -9.60 -2.49 10.18
CA SER A 170 -8.22 -2.97 10.27
C SER A 170 -8.08 -4.27 9.45
N ASP A 171 -6.93 -4.48 8.85
CA ASP A 171 -6.60 -5.73 8.18
C ASP A 171 -6.27 -6.84 9.19
N ILE A 172 -5.98 -8.04 8.69
CA ILE A 172 -5.62 -9.21 9.50
C ILE A 172 -4.36 -8.99 10.37
N ASN A 173 -3.50 -8.05 9.99
CA ASN A 173 -2.28 -7.69 10.71
C ASN A 173 -2.50 -6.51 11.68
N GLY A 174 -3.71 -6.01 11.77
CA GLY A 174 -4.06 -4.83 12.57
C GLY A 174 -3.71 -3.50 11.91
N THR A 175 -3.36 -3.49 10.61
CA THR A 175 -3.08 -2.25 9.87
C THR A 175 -4.39 -1.53 9.60
N THR A 176 -4.46 -0.26 9.97
CA THR A 176 -5.59 0.62 9.64
C THR A 176 -5.19 1.60 8.53
N ILE A 177 -6.17 2.09 7.77
CA ILE A 177 -5.94 3.12 6.74
C ILE A 177 -5.31 4.37 7.38
N CYS A 178 -5.84 4.83 8.51
CA CYS A 178 -5.29 5.96 9.25
C CYS A 178 -3.87 5.69 9.79
N GLY A 179 -3.59 4.47 10.24
CA GLY A 179 -2.27 4.06 10.71
C GLY A 179 -1.25 4.09 9.58
N MET A 180 -1.61 3.57 8.39
CA MET A 180 -0.78 3.62 7.19
C MET A 180 -0.52 5.07 6.76
N ALA A 181 -1.54 5.92 6.71
CA ALA A 181 -1.40 7.34 6.39
C ALA A 181 -0.46 8.07 7.37
N LYS A 182 -0.58 7.80 8.67
CA LYS A 182 0.31 8.34 9.70
C LYS A 182 1.75 7.86 9.51
N ALA A 183 1.96 6.57 9.21
CA ALA A 183 3.27 6.00 8.96
C ALA A 183 3.90 6.58 7.68
N ALA A 184 3.11 6.79 6.63
CA ALA A 184 3.55 7.46 5.40
C ALA A 184 4.10 8.86 5.70
N ARG A 185 3.37 9.69 6.45
CA ARG A 185 3.86 11.02 6.86
C ARG A 185 5.14 10.94 7.71
N ALA A 186 5.20 10.00 8.65
CA ALA A 186 6.36 9.85 9.53
C ALA A 186 7.63 9.39 8.79
N GLN A 187 7.49 8.75 7.63
CA GLN A 187 8.60 8.30 6.79
C GLN A 187 8.88 9.22 5.60
N SER A 188 8.14 10.32 5.47
CA SER A 188 8.43 11.36 4.48
C SER A 188 9.79 12.00 4.75
N ASP A 189 10.42 12.52 3.69
CA ASP A 189 11.64 13.31 3.85
C ASP A 189 11.28 14.64 4.54
N PRO A 190 11.93 15.01 5.66
CA PRO A 190 11.64 16.26 6.35
C PRO A 190 11.99 17.52 5.52
N ASN A 191 12.82 17.35 4.48
CA ASN A 191 13.19 18.40 3.54
C ASN A 191 12.42 18.29 2.22
N CYS A 192 11.45 17.40 2.14
CA CYS A 192 10.67 17.18 0.92
C CYS A 192 10.01 18.49 0.49
N ARG A 193 10.17 18.80 -0.79
CA ARG A 193 9.47 19.91 -1.43
C ARG A 193 8.31 19.34 -2.22
N GLU A 194 7.12 19.64 -1.78
CA GLU A 194 5.91 19.37 -2.54
C GLU A 194 5.97 20.14 -3.85
N GLY A 195 5.56 19.51 -4.95
CA GLY A 195 5.77 20.04 -6.30
C GLY A 195 5.31 21.50 -6.43
N ASN A 196 6.05 22.28 -7.12
CA ASN A 196 6.09 23.74 -7.39
C ASN A 196 4.89 24.66 -7.03
N ASN A 197 4.05 24.28 -6.08
CA ASN A 197 2.98 25.10 -5.53
C ASN A 197 3.36 25.54 -4.10
N THR A 198 4.17 26.57 -4.01
CA THR A 198 4.50 27.29 -2.78
C THR A 198 3.27 27.88 -2.06
N GLN A 199 2.06 27.55 -2.48
CA GLN A 199 0.80 28.03 -1.92
C GLN A 199 0.05 26.98 -1.08
N ALA A 200 0.48 25.72 -1.03
CA ALA A 200 -0.27 24.66 -0.33
C ALA A 200 -0.13 24.69 1.20
N CYS A 201 0.80 25.46 1.77
CA CYS A 201 0.95 25.58 3.23
C CYS A 201 -0.11 26.47 3.91
N ASP A 202 -0.89 27.25 3.13
CA ASP A 202 -1.91 28.18 3.62
C ASP A 202 -3.35 27.77 3.26
N MET A 203 -3.57 26.61 2.66
CA MET A 203 -4.93 26.20 2.32
C MET A 203 -5.65 25.70 3.58
N GLY A 204 -6.55 26.56 4.05
CA GLY A 204 -7.53 26.22 5.08
C GLY A 204 -8.48 25.09 4.61
N PRO A 205 -9.23 24.48 5.52
CA PRO A 205 -10.16 23.41 5.19
C PRO A 205 -11.24 23.96 4.22
N GLY A 206 -11.12 23.61 2.95
CA GLY A 206 -12.09 24.02 1.90
C GLY A 206 -11.52 24.45 0.54
N ASP A 207 -10.21 24.71 0.44
CA ASP A 207 -9.59 25.28 -0.76
C ASP A 207 -9.06 24.23 -1.79
N PHE A 208 -9.71 23.11 -1.92
CA PHE A 208 -9.47 22.26 -3.08
C PHE A 208 -10.08 22.90 -4.32
N PRO A 209 -9.32 23.08 -5.42
CA PRO A 209 -9.87 23.67 -6.63
C PRO A 209 -11.02 22.83 -7.17
N THR A 210 -12.24 23.34 -7.11
CA THR A 210 -13.43 22.80 -7.76
C THR A 210 -13.40 23.11 -9.25
N THR A 211 -12.40 22.62 -9.98
CA THR A 211 -12.46 22.67 -11.45
C THR A 211 -13.48 21.64 -11.92
N PRO A 212 -14.43 22.02 -12.80
CA PRO A 212 -15.35 21.05 -13.39
C PRO A 212 -14.54 20.03 -14.17
N VAL A 213 -14.50 18.81 -13.68
CA VAL A 213 -13.90 17.68 -14.40
C VAL A 213 -14.74 17.45 -15.65
N ALA A 214 -14.12 17.53 -16.84
CA ALA A 214 -14.73 17.08 -18.09
C ALA A 214 -15.28 15.67 -17.88
N ALA A 215 -16.46 15.40 -18.45
CA ALA A 215 -17.18 14.13 -18.28
C ALA A 215 -16.24 12.94 -18.53
N ASN A 216 -15.83 12.27 -17.46
CA ASN A 216 -15.00 11.09 -17.50
C ASN A 216 -15.83 9.87 -17.92
N PRO A 217 -15.22 8.85 -18.54
CA PRO A 217 -15.85 7.55 -18.74
C PRO A 217 -16.38 7.00 -17.40
N PRO A 218 -17.38 6.12 -17.42
CA PRO A 218 -17.96 5.57 -16.18
C PRO A 218 -16.87 5.05 -15.26
N ALA A 219 -16.97 5.41 -13.98
CA ALA A 219 -16.01 5.01 -12.97
C ALA A 219 -15.90 3.47 -12.92
N PRO A 220 -14.68 2.93 -12.78
CA PRO A 220 -14.50 1.49 -12.56
C PRO A 220 -15.29 1.08 -11.31
N THR A 221 -15.99 -0.04 -11.38
CA THR A 221 -16.69 -0.59 -10.24
C THR A 221 -15.67 -1.14 -9.23
N ALA A 222 -16.07 -1.30 -7.97
CA ALA A 222 -15.18 -1.86 -6.94
C ALA A 222 -14.63 -3.25 -7.31
N SER A 223 -15.29 -3.98 -8.24
CA SER A 223 -14.85 -5.24 -8.82
C SER A 223 -13.73 -5.10 -9.86
N ASP A 224 -13.51 -3.92 -10.41
CA ASP A 224 -12.47 -3.66 -11.42
C ASP A 224 -11.10 -3.42 -10.79
N ILE A 225 -11.07 -3.10 -9.50
CA ILE A 225 -9.83 -2.96 -8.71
C ILE A 225 -9.59 -4.30 -8.04
N VAL A 226 -8.62 -5.06 -8.56
CA VAL A 226 -8.30 -6.38 -8.05
C VAL A 226 -7.59 -6.25 -6.70
N VAL A 227 -8.29 -6.57 -5.64
CA VAL A 227 -7.73 -6.67 -4.28
C VAL A 227 -7.19 -8.09 -4.09
N GLY A 228 -5.92 -8.22 -3.73
CA GLY A 228 -5.29 -9.52 -3.51
C GLY A 228 -5.85 -10.24 -2.28
N PRO A 229 -5.79 -11.58 -2.24
CA PRO A 229 -6.13 -12.35 -1.05
C PRO A 229 -5.21 -11.93 0.11
N GLY A 230 -5.80 -11.51 1.21
CA GLY A 230 -5.10 -11.01 2.41
C GLY A 230 -5.24 -9.51 2.66
N GLN A 231 -5.94 -8.79 1.79
CA GLN A 231 -6.35 -7.40 2.03
C GLN A 231 -7.82 -7.28 2.49
N ASN A 232 -8.43 -8.41 2.88
CA ASN A 232 -9.73 -8.45 3.56
C ASN A 232 -9.56 -8.66 5.05
#